data_32f7134c360907aef75f688ebc7ad599
#
_entry.id   32f7134c360907aef75f688ebc7ad599
#
_cell.length_a   1.000
_cell.length_b   1.000
_cell.length_c   1.000
_cell.angle_alpha   90.00
_cell.angle_beta   90.00
_cell.angle_gamma   90.00
#
_symmetry.space_group_name_H-M   'P 1'
#
loop_
_entity.id
_entity.type
_entity.pdbx_description
1 polymer ?
#
loop_
_entity_poly.entity_id
_entity_poly.type
_entity_poly.pdbx_seq_one_letter_code
_entity_poly.pdbx_strand_id
1 'polypeptide(L)'
;EPYRAMDALTKSIMHESLLEVYDRTKVTIFFITHDLEEAIFLGDRVVVMTTRPAKTKVILDVKIARPRDYQVLSSEEFRSIVSKAKGAVQEEAVKAFEAGERELA
;
A
#
# COMPACT_ATOMS: atom_id res chain seq x y z
N GLU A 1 -21.30 6.03 9.47
CA GLU A 1 -21.35 6.94 8.33
C GLU A 1 -21.68 6.18 7.04
N PRO A 2 -22.78 6.50 6.34
CA PRO A 2 -23.23 5.71 5.18
C PRO A 2 -22.22 5.71 4.02
N TYR A 3 -21.46 6.77 3.85
CA TYR A 3 -20.51 6.88 2.76
C TYR A 3 -19.32 5.93 2.91
N ARG A 4 -18.94 5.59 4.13
CA ARG A 4 -17.84 4.64 4.37
C ARG A 4 -18.17 3.23 3.89
N ALA A 5 -19.40 2.80 4.10
CA ALA A 5 -19.83 1.49 3.64
C ALA A 5 -19.83 1.40 2.12
N MET A 6 -20.29 2.46 1.44
CA MET A 6 -20.26 2.53 -0.02
C MET A 6 -18.83 2.57 -0.55
N ASP A 7 -17.96 3.35 0.10
CA ASP A 7 -16.55 3.45 -0.29
C ASP A 7 -15.83 2.10 -0.15
N ALA A 8 -16.10 1.38 0.93
CA ALA A 8 -15.51 0.05 1.14
C ALA A 8 -15.97 -0.94 0.07
N LEU A 9 -17.26 -0.93 -0.26
CA LEU A 9 -17.81 -1.81 -1.30
C LEU A 9 -17.23 -1.45 -2.66
N THR A 10 -17.16 -0.15 -2.99
CA THR A 10 -16.59 0.33 -4.24
C THR A 10 -15.12 -0.06 -4.36
N LYS A 11 -14.35 0.06 -3.28
CA LYS A 11 -12.96 -0.36 -3.26
C LYS A 11 -12.81 -1.85 -3.49
N SER A 12 -13.65 -2.66 -2.87
CA SER A 12 -13.62 -4.12 -3.06
C SER A 12 -13.84 -4.49 -4.51
N ILE A 13 -14.81 -3.86 -5.16
CA ILE A 13 -15.09 -4.09 -6.59
C ILE A 13 -13.90 -3.66 -7.43
N MET A 14 -13.31 -2.51 -7.13
CA MET A 14 -12.14 -2.02 -7.84
C MET A 14 -10.95 -2.97 -7.70
N HIS A 15 -10.69 -3.46 -6.49
CA HIS A 15 -9.60 -4.41 -6.24
C HIS A 15 -9.79 -5.70 -7.06
N GLU A 16 -10.98 -6.26 -7.04
CA GLU A 16 -11.28 -7.46 -7.81
C GLU A 16 -11.09 -7.24 -9.30
N SER A 17 -11.55 -6.09 -9.80
CA SER A 17 -11.39 -5.73 -11.21
C SER A 17 -9.93 -5.59 -11.61
N LEU A 18 -9.11 -4.93 -10.78
CA LEU A 18 -7.69 -4.75 -11.06
C LEU A 18 -6.95 -6.09 -11.05
N LEU A 19 -7.24 -6.95 -10.08
CA LEU A 19 -6.62 -8.26 -9.99
C LEU A 19 -6.99 -9.11 -11.21
N GLU A 20 -8.24 -9.06 -11.63
CA GLU A 20 -8.69 -9.79 -12.80
C GLU A 20 -8.03 -9.31 -14.08
N VAL A 21 -7.99 -7.99 -14.29
CA VAL A 21 -7.34 -7.40 -15.46
C VAL A 21 -5.86 -7.79 -15.51
N TYR A 22 -5.17 -7.73 -14.39
CA TYR A 22 -3.76 -8.12 -14.33
C TYR A 22 -3.58 -9.60 -14.65
N ASP A 23 -4.40 -10.46 -14.06
CA ASP A 23 -4.28 -11.91 -14.28
C ASP A 23 -4.52 -12.28 -15.75
N ARG A 24 -5.42 -11.57 -16.41
CA ARG A 24 -5.76 -11.85 -17.82
C ARG A 24 -4.79 -11.25 -18.81
N THR A 25 -4.27 -10.07 -18.55
CA THR A 25 -3.51 -9.29 -19.53
C THR A 25 -2.03 -9.13 -19.20
N LYS A 26 -1.65 -9.29 -17.93
CA LYS A 26 -0.29 -9.07 -17.43
C LYS A 26 0.28 -7.68 -17.76
N VAL A 27 -0.61 -6.69 -17.95
CA VAL A 27 -0.18 -5.32 -18.19
C VAL A 27 0.49 -4.74 -16.95
N THR A 28 1.41 -3.81 -17.15
CA THR A 28 1.99 -3.07 -16.04
C THR A 28 0.98 -2.06 -15.52
N ILE A 29 0.71 -2.11 -14.22
CA ILE A 29 -0.22 -1.19 -13.57
C ILE A 29 0.56 -0.39 -12.53
N PHE A 30 0.47 0.93 -12.62
CA PHE A 30 1.03 1.85 -11.64
C PHE A 30 -0.09 2.39 -10.78
N PHE A 31 -0.05 2.14 -9.47
CA PHE A 31 -1.12 2.46 -8.55
C PHE A 31 -0.58 3.28 -7.37
N ILE A 32 -1.21 4.41 -7.10
CA ILE A 32 -0.81 5.30 -6.01
C ILE A 32 -1.87 5.26 -4.91
N THR A 33 -1.43 5.01 -3.68
CA THR A 33 -2.33 4.97 -2.54
C THR A 33 -1.55 5.29 -1.26
N HIS A 34 -2.25 5.77 -0.25
CA HIS A 34 -1.69 5.92 1.10
C HIS A 34 -2.07 4.75 2.01
N ASP A 35 -2.83 3.79 1.48
CA ASP A 35 -3.24 2.59 2.22
C ASP A 35 -2.22 1.48 1.97
N LEU A 36 -1.46 1.14 3.01
CA LEU A 36 -0.39 0.15 2.93
C LEU A 36 -0.90 -1.24 2.57
N GLU A 37 -2.01 -1.65 3.18
CA GLU A 37 -2.57 -2.97 2.92
C GLU A 37 -3.04 -3.09 1.48
N GLU A 38 -3.67 -2.04 0.95
CA GLU A 38 -4.10 -1.99 -0.44
C GLU A 38 -2.90 -2.12 -1.40
N ALA A 39 -1.84 -1.36 -1.15
CA ALA A 39 -0.64 -1.41 -1.99
C ALA A 39 -0.04 -2.80 -2.03
N ILE A 40 0.08 -3.46 -0.88
CA ILE A 40 0.68 -4.78 -0.77
C ILE A 40 -0.25 -5.86 -1.35
N PHE A 41 -1.54 -5.72 -1.14
CA PHE A 41 -2.52 -6.66 -1.68
C PHE A 41 -2.54 -6.67 -3.21
N LEU A 42 -2.38 -5.51 -3.83
CA LEU A 42 -2.46 -5.37 -5.29
C LEU A 42 -1.12 -5.51 -5.99
N GLY A 43 -0.04 -5.05 -5.38
CA GLY A 43 1.23 -4.87 -6.07
C GLY A 43 2.15 -6.08 -6.08
N ASP A 44 3.06 -6.09 -7.06
CA ASP A 44 4.21 -7.00 -7.06
C ASP A 44 5.40 -6.34 -6.36
N ARG A 45 5.46 -5.02 -6.44
CA ARG A 45 6.45 -4.21 -5.73
C ARG A 45 5.75 -2.99 -5.14
N VAL A 46 6.16 -2.63 -3.93
CA VAL A 46 5.64 -1.44 -3.26
C VAL A 46 6.80 -0.48 -3.04
N VAL A 47 6.64 0.73 -3.57
CA VAL A 47 7.63 1.78 -3.42
C VAL A 47 7.17 2.71 -2.31
N VAL A 48 7.93 2.75 -1.21
CA VAL A 48 7.65 3.68 -0.11
C VAL A 48 8.44 4.96 -0.38
N MET A 49 7.73 6.08 -0.34
CA MET A 49 8.31 7.39 -0.67
C MET A 49 8.61 8.19 0.59
N THR A 50 9.63 9.03 0.49
CA THR A 50 9.90 10.03 1.52
C THR A 50 9.05 11.27 1.27
N THR A 51 9.01 12.16 2.26
CA THR A 51 8.38 13.47 2.13
C THR A 51 9.45 14.55 2.15
N ARG A 52 9.22 15.62 1.39
CA ARG A 52 9.99 16.86 1.42
C ARG A 52 11.52 16.72 1.34
N PRO A 53 12.12 16.30 0.24
CA PRO A 53 11.49 16.01 -1.06
C PRO A 53 11.02 14.57 -1.18
N ALA A 54 10.12 14.34 -2.13
CA ALA A 54 9.62 13.00 -2.42
C ALA A 54 10.69 12.20 -3.18
N LYS A 55 11.19 11.18 -2.54
CA LYS A 55 12.19 10.25 -3.10
C LYS A 55 11.82 8.84 -2.72
N THR A 56 12.33 7.87 -3.46
CA THR A 56 12.18 6.48 -3.08
C THR A 56 12.94 6.21 -1.79
N LYS A 57 12.24 5.76 -0.76
CA LYS A 57 12.86 5.36 0.49
C LYS A 57 13.26 3.89 0.46
N VAL A 58 12.31 3.03 0.10
CA VAL A 58 12.54 1.59 0.02
C VAL A 58 11.58 0.98 -1.00
N ILE A 59 12.05 -0.06 -1.66
CA ILE A 59 11.24 -0.87 -2.57
C ILE A 59 11.08 -2.25 -1.93
N LEU A 60 9.83 -2.66 -1.71
CA LEU A 60 9.50 -3.93 -1.12
C LEU A 60 8.97 -4.87 -2.20
N ASP A 61 9.58 -6.04 -2.34
CA ASP A 61 9.05 -7.09 -3.22
C ASP A 61 7.92 -7.81 -2.51
N VAL A 62 6.80 -7.94 -3.18
CA VAL A 62 5.64 -8.63 -2.64
C VAL A 62 5.62 -10.05 -3.20
N LYS A 63 6.19 -10.99 -2.45
CA LYS A 63 6.32 -12.39 -2.89
C LYS A 63 5.12 -13.21 -2.44
N ILE A 64 3.94 -12.78 -2.87
CA ILE A 64 2.69 -13.48 -2.59
C ILE A 64 2.15 -14.01 -3.91
N ALA A 65 1.82 -15.30 -3.93
CA ALA A 65 1.35 -15.96 -5.14
C ALA A 65 0.06 -15.34 -5.68
N ARG A 66 -0.04 -15.30 -6.99
CA ARG A 66 -1.27 -14.92 -7.69
C ARG A 66 -1.95 -16.18 -8.24
N PRO A 67 -3.25 -16.21 -8.41
CA PRO A 67 -4.20 -15.12 -8.12
C PRO A 67 -4.40 -14.90 -6.62
N ARG A 68 -4.70 -13.65 -6.26
CA ARG A 68 -4.90 -13.26 -4.86
C ARG A 68 -6.37 -13.00 -4.57
N ASP A 69 -6.78 -13.29 -3.34
CA ASP A 69 -8.10 -12.93 -2.81
C ASP A 69 -7.93 -12.39 -1.40
N TYR A 70 -9.04 -12.01 -0.75
CA TYR A 70 -8.97 -11.40 0.58
C TYR A 70 -8.46 -12.33 1.68
N GLN A 71 -8.35 -13.63 1.43
CA GLN A 71 -7.74 -14.56 2.38
C GLN A 71 -6.25 -14.27 2.57
N VAL A 72 -5.60 -13.69 1.54
CA VAL A 72 -4.21 -13.27 1.61
C VAL A 72 -3.97 -12.31 2.78
N LEU A 73 -4.95 -11.47 3.12
CA LEU A 73 -4.83 -10.47 4.18
C LEU A 73 -4.55 -11.07 5.55
N SER A 74 -4.90 -12.34 5.78
CA SER A 74 -4.64 -13.02 7.04
C SER A 74 -3.39 -13.92 7.00
N SER A 75 -2.66 -13.96 5.88
CA SER A 75 -1.45 -14.76 5.77
C SER A 75 -0.27 -14.12 6.51
N GLU A 76 0.68 -14.95 6.95
CA GLU A 76 1.89 -14.46 7.60
C GLU A 76 2.76 -13.65 6.64
N GLU A 77 2.85 -14.07 5.38
CA GLU A 77 3.61 -13.38 4.35
C GLU A 77 3.11 -11.95 4.17
N PHE A 78 1.78 -11.79 4.11
CA PHE A 78 1.16 -10.47 3.98
C PHE A 78 1.47 -9.61 5.21
N ARG A 79 1.26 -10.14 6.41
CA ARG A 79 1.49 -9.40 7.64
C ARG A 79 2.95 -8.99 7.82
N SER A 80 3.87 -9.84 7.41
CA SER A 80 5.30 -9.54 7.47
C SER A 80 5.65 -8.35 6.59
N ILE A 81 5.12 -8.31 5.37
CA ILE A 81 5.37 -7.22 4.44
C ILE A 81 4.73 -5.92 4.95
N VAL A 82 3.51 -6.01 5.47
CA VAL A 82 2.81 -4.86 6.07
C VAL A 82 3.62 -4.28 7.22
N SER A 83 4.18 -5.13 8.07
CA SER A 83 4.99 -4.69 9.21
C SER A 83 6.22 -3.90 8.75
N LYS A 84 6.91 -4.39 7.73
CA LYS A 84 8.07 -3.70 7.15
C LYS A 84 7.69 -2.35 6.55
N ALA A 85 6.59 -2.31 5.82
CA ALA A 85 6.09 -1.08 5.20
C ALA A 85 5.68 -0.07 6.26
N LYS A 86 5.00 -0.51 7.31
CA LYS A 86 4.61 0.35 8.42
C LYS A 86 5.81 0.99 9.10
N GLY A 87 6.87 0.21 9.33
CA GLY A 87 8.10 0.73 9.92
C GLY A 87 8.69 1.85 9.09
N ALA A 88 8.79 1.64 7.78
CA ALA A 88 9.33 2.64 6.86
C ALA A 88 8.49 3.92 6.83
N VAL A 89 7.16 3.77 6.78
CA VAL A 89 6.25 4.92 6.75
C VAL A 89 6.27 5.67 8.08
N GLN A 90 6.33 4.94 9.20
CA GLN A 90 6.39 5.54 10.54
C GLN A 90 7.63 6.41 10.71
N GLU A 91 8.78 5.94 10.23
CA GLU A 91 10.01 6.75 10.27
C GLU A 91 9.83 8.08 9.55
N GLU A 92 9.18 8.07 8.38
CA GLU A 92 8.92 9.29 7.63
C GLU A 92 7.92 10.20 8.34
N ALA A 93 6.89 9.63 8.96
CA ALA A 93 5.92 10.41 9.72
C ALA A 93 6.57 11.11 10.91
N VAL A 94 7.46 10.43 11.62
CA VAL A 94 8.21 11.01 12.75
C VAL A 94 9.11 12.15 12.26
N LYS A 95 9.83 11.95 11.16
CA LYS A 95 10.68 12.99 10.57
C LYS A 95 9.86 14.21 10.17
N ALA A 96 8.71 14.01 9.57
CA ALA A 96 7.83 15.11 9.16
C ALA A 96 7.30 15.88 10.37
N PHE A 97 6.93 15.17 11.42
CA PHE A 97 6.47 15.78 12.68
C PHE A 97 7.58 16.61 13.34
N GLU A 98 8.78 16.05 13.43
CA GLU A 98 9.93 16.76 14.01
C GLU A 98 10.28 18.02 13.22
N ALA A 99 10.23 17.92 11.89
CA ALA A 99 10.46 19.08 11.03
C ALA A 99 9.41 20.17 11.26
N GLY A 100 8.14 19.77 11.41
CA GLY A 100 7.04 20.68 11.72
C GLY A 100 7.24 21.38 13.06
N GLU A 101 7.66 20.66 14.10
CA GLU A 101 7.97 21.23 15.41
C GLU A 101 9.09 22.27 15.32
N ARG A 102 10.13 21.99 14.56
CA ARG A 102 11.24 22.91 14.37
C ARG A 102 10.79 24.21 13.69
N GLU A 103 9.91 24.09 12.72
CA GLU A 103 9.36 25.24 12.01
C GLU A 103 8.51 26.11 12.94
N LEU A 104 7.83 25.50 13.91
CA LEU A 104 6.99 26.21 14.87
C LEU A 104 7.79 26.81 16.04
N ALA A 105 8.95 26.28 16.29
CA ALA A 105 9.83 26.76 17.36
C ALA A 105 10.62 27.99 16.90
#